data_953cbe561dc4b8c6a09a5116a4a2aed0
#
_entry.id   953cbe561dc4b8c6a09a5116a4a2aed0
#
_cell.length_a   1.000
_cell.length_b   1.000
_cell.length_c   1.000
_cell.angle_alpha   90.00
_cell.angle_beta   90.00
_cell.angle_gamma   90.00
#
_symmetry.space_group_name_H-M   'P 1'
#
loop_
_entity.id
_entity.type
_entity.pdbx_description
1 polymer ?
#
loop_
_entity_poly.entity_id
_entity_poly.type
_entity_poly.pdbx_seq_one_letter_code
_entity_poly.pdbx_strand_id
1 'polypeptide(L)'
;DRSATEPTAQAAAPAAAPASINDVELIPRDALFGNPERTNVQISPDGKYLSWVAAVDGVMNVWIAPAGDTAKARAVTADKARGIRQYFWSHHPDTLLYMRDTGGDENFHLYSVNLATGESRDLSAFPNTRAQMVGLSHLHPGSVLVGMNDRDPKWHDLYSVDLATGQRTLVEKNTLEFAEYIVDPDFKVRMASKSRADGGSDLLAPDGKGSWKMVDEIPFADSLTTFPNGYTSAGNTLSCAALDTARAA
;
A
#
# COMPACT_ATOMS: atom_id res chain seq x y z
N ASP A 1 -32.77 -12.66 63.96
CA ASP A 1 -31.57 -13.46 63.62
C ASP A 1 -31.81 -14.20 62.31
N ARG A 2 -31.30 -13.66 61.24
CA ARG A 2 -31.23 -14.37 59.97
C ARG A 2 -29.77 -14.31 59.52
N SER A 3 -29.06 -15.41 59.81
CA SER A 3 -27.73 -15.70 59.28
C SER A 3 -27.86 -16.06 57.79
N ALA A 4 -27.36 -15.21 56.92
CA ALA A 4 -27.23 -15.50 55.51
C ALA A 4 -25.87 -16.15 55.28
N THR A 5 -25.86 -17.41 54.89
CA THR A 5 -24.70 -18.17 54.47
C THR A 5 -24.36 -17.76 53.02
N GLU A 6 -23.23 -17.10 52.82
CA GLU A 6 -22.68 -16.85 51.47
C GLU A 6 -22.22 -18.16 50.83
N PRO A 7 -22.47 -18.37 49.53
CA PRO A 7 -21.94 -19.52 48.80
C PRO A 7 -20.43 -19.30 48.51
N THR A 8 -19.61 -20.17 49.07
CA THR A 8 -18.17 -20.24 48.79
C THR A 8 -17.97 -20.62 47.31
N ALA A 9 -17.42 -19.70 46.53
CA ALA A 9 -17.01 -19.97 45.15
C ALA A 9 -15.85 -20.97 45.16
N GLN A 10 -16.12 -22.17 44.68
CA GLN A 10 -15.10 -23.21 44.49
C GLN A 10 -14.21 -22.81 43.31
N ALA A 11 -12.97 -22.48 43.59
CA ALA A 11 -11.99 -22.18 42.58
C ALA A 11 -11.78 -23.40 41.67
N ALA A 12 -12.00 -23.27 40.38
CA ALA A 12 -11.70 -24.29 39.41
C ALA A 12 -10.19 -24.63 39.46
N ALA A 13 -9.88 -25.92 39.57
CA ALA A 13 -8.51 -26.40 39.56
C ALA A 13 -7.83 -25.99 38.24
N PRO A 14 -6.56 -25.51 38.26
CA PRO A 14 -5.84 -25.19 37.05
C PRO A 14 -5.75 -26.43 36.17
N ALA A 15 -6.04 -26.28 34.88
CA ALA A 15 -5.86 -27.33 33.88
C ALA A 15 -4.41 -27.85 33.93
N ALA A 16 -4.23 -29.16 34.00
CA ALA A 16 -2.90 -29.76 34.01
C ALA A 16 -2.12 -29.34 32.75
N ALA A 17 -0.90 -28.86 32.93
CA ALA A 17 -0.01 -28.56 31.81
C ALA A 17 0.26 -29.87 31.02
N PRO A 18 0.37 -29.81 29.68
CA PRO A 18 0.64 -30.99 28.88
C PRO A 18 1.97 -31.65 29.31
N ALA A 19 1.99 -32.97 29.40
CA ALA A 19 3.14 -33.74 29.89
C ALA A 19 4.34 -33.70 28.93
N SER A 20 4.12 -33.36 27.66
CA SER A 20 5.13 -33.22 26.63
C SER A 20 4.68 -32.18 25.58
N ILE A 21 5.62 -31.54 24.93
CA ILE A 21 5.34 -30.65 23.79
C ILE A 21 4.66 -31.39 22.61
N ASN A 22 4.84 -32.73 22.57
CA ASN A 22 4.18 -33.58 21.57
C ASN A 22 2.69 -33.83 21.88
N ASP A 23 2.22 -33.51 23.10
CA ASP A 23 0.84 -33.61 23.48
C ASP A 23 0.01 -32.36 23.20
N VAL A 24 0.68 -31.31 22.67
CA VAL A 24 0.02 -30.08 22.23
C VAL A 24 -0.47 -30.27 20.80
N GLU A 25 -1.77 -30.11 20.58
CA GLU A 25 -2.32 -30.08 19.22
C GLU A 25 -1.72 -28.94 18.43
N LEU A 26 -1.04 -29.29 17.33
CA LEU A 26 -0.40 -28.29 16.46
C LEU A 26 -1.48 -27.57 15.65
N ILE A 27 -1.37 -26.25 15.58
CA ILE A 27 -2.21 -25.46 14.69
C ILE A 27 -1.94 -25.91 13.25
N PRO A 28 -2.98 -26.28 12.47
CA PRO A 28 -2.81 -26.68 11.08
C PRO A 28 -2.08 -25.60 10.27
N ARG A 29 -1.15 -26.01 9.39
CA ARG A 29 -0.38 -25.07 8.58
C ARG A 29 -1.27 -24.15 7.73
N ASP A 30 -2.39 -24.69 7.23
CA ASP A 30 -3.33 -23.90 6.42
C ASP A 30 -4.01 -22.79 7.22
N ALA A 31 -4.19 -23.00 8.55
CA ALA A 31 -4.71 -21.94 9.42
C ALA A 31 -3.70 -20.79 9.63
N LEU A 32 -2.38 -21.08 9.55
CA LEU A 32 -1.31 -20.09 9.73
C LEU A 32 -0.83 -19.49 8.41
N PHE A 33 -0.80 -20.26 7.34
CA PHE A 33 -0.15 -19.91 6.08
C PHE A 33 -1.07 -20.00 4.86
N GLY A 34 -2.33 -20.39 5.05
CA GLY A 34 -3.33 -20.42 3.99
C GLY A 34 -3.70 -19.01 3.53
N ASN A 35 -4.16 -18.88 2.29
CA ASN A 35 -4.69 -17.62 1.79
C ASN A 35 -5.93 -17.22 2.60
N PRO A 36 -6.08 -15.96 3.01
CA PRO A 36 -7.30 -15.48 3.63
C PRO A 36 -8.47 -15.56 2.62
N GLU A 37 -9.68 -15.74 3.12
CA GLU A 37 -10.88 -15.71 2.28
C GLU A 37 -11.04 -14.35 1.58
N ARG A 38 -10.75 -13.28 2.31
CA ARG A 38 -10.76 -11.89 1.80
C ARG A 38 -9.75 -11.06 2.56
N THR A 39 -9.02 -10.22 1.85
CA THR A 39 -8.07 -9.27 2.45
C THR A 39 -8.07 -7.96 1.69
N ASN A 40 -7.49 -6.92 2.27
CA ASN A 40 -7.34 -5.59 1.67
C ASN A 40 -8.67 -5.04 1.13
N VAL A 41 -9.70 -5.04 1.98
CA VAL A 41 -11.04 -4.54 1.62
C VAL A 41 -11.02 -3.03 1.48
N GLN A 42 -11.54 -2.53 0.36
CA GLN A 42 -11.64 -1.10 0.06
C GLN A 42 -13.03 -0.75 -0.48
N ILE A 43 -13.38 0.52 -0.43
CA ILE A 43 -14.55 1.08 -1.12
C ILE A 43 -14.07 1.97 -2.27
N SER A 44 -14.77 1.94 -3.41
CA SER A 44 -14.45 2.85 -4.52
C SER A 44 -14.66 4.31 -4.11
N PRO A 45 -13.93 5.28 -4.71
CA PRO A 45 -14.06 6.70 -4.36
C PRO A 45 -15.49 7.26 -4.50
N ASP A 46 -16.29 6.69 -5.40
CA ASP A 46 -17.70 7.07 -5.62
C ASP A 46 -18.69 6.26 -4.75
N GLY A 47 -18.19 5.34 -3.92
CA GLY A 47 -18.99 4.52 -3.01
C GLY A 47 -19.81 3.41 -3.67
N LYS A 48 -19.69 3.19 -4.97
CA LYS A 48 -20.53 2.22 -5.69
C LYS A 48 -20.08 0.78 -5.51
N TYR A 49 -18.79 0.55 -5.28
CA TYR A 49 -18.21 -0.79 -5.22
C TYR A 49 -17.46 -1.02 -3.90
N LEU A 50 -17.59 -2.22 -3.39
CA LEU A 50 -16.62 -2.84 -2.49
C LEU A 50 -15.63 -3.65 -3.33
N SER A 51 -14.38 -3.67 -2.90
CA SER A 51 -13.33 -4.48 -3.51
C SER A 51 -12.51 -5.19 -2.44
N TRP A 52 -11.91 -6.29 -2.79
CA TRP A 52 -11.02 -7.07 -1.93
C TRP A 52 -10.12 -7.97 -2.77
N VAL A 53 -9.12 -8.54 -2.14
CA VAL A 53 -8.30 -9.60 -2.73
C VAL A 53 -8.79 -10.95 -2.18
N ALA A 54 -9.06 -11.90 -3.08
CA ALA A 54 -9.46 -13.26 -2.76
C ALA A 54 -8.99 -14.23 -3.85
N ALA A 55 -8.91 -15.52 -3.52
CA ALA A 55 -8.43 -16.52 -4.45
C ALA A 55 -9.40 -16.77 -5.62
N VAL A 56 -8.84 -16.96 -6.82
CA VAL A 56 -9.45 -17.61 -7.98
C VAL A 56 -8.57 -18.81 -8.28
N ASP A 57 -9.09 -20.01 -8.20
CA ASP A 57 -8.34 -21.26 -8.37
C ASP A 57 -7.03 -21.31 -7.54
N GLY A 58 -7.09 -20.82 -6.30
CA GLY A 58 -5.94 -20.78 -5.38
C GLY A 58 -5.00 -19.60 -5.55
N VAL A 59 -5.16 -18.76 -6.56
CA VAL A 59 -4.33 -17.57 -6.84
C VAL A 59 -5.07 -16.30 -6.47
N MET A 60 -4.44 -15.44 -5.68
CA MET A 60 -5.05 -14.19 -5.19
C MET A 60 -5.28 -13.19 -6.32
N ASN A 61 -6.52 -12.74 -6.46
CA ASN A 61 -6.97 -11.80 -7.48
C ASN A 61 -7.85 -10.71 -6.86
N VAL A 62 -8.01 -9.59 -7.57
CA VAL A 62 -8.89 -8.50 -7.14
C VAL A 62 -10.32 -8.80 -7.53
N TRP A 63 -11.21 -8.67 -6.56
CA TRP A 63 -12.66 -8.84 -6.70
C TRP A 63 -13.35 -7.52 -6.43
N ILE A 64 -14.49 -7.31 -7.10
CA ILE A 64 -15.41 -6.21 -6.82
C ILE A 64 -16.84 -6.73 -6.68
N ALA A 65 -17.65 -5.98 -5.92
CA ALA A 65 -19.09 -6.14 -5.88
C ALA A 65 -19.76 -4.78 -5.73
N PRO A 66 -21.02 -4.60 -6.17
CA PRO A 66 -21.81 -3.44 -5.77
C PRO A 66 -21.82 -3.30 -4.24
N ALA A 67 -21.69 -2.08 -3.71
CA ALA A 67 -21.55 -1.84 -2.26
C ALA A 67 -22.72 -2.39 -1.43
N GLY A 68 -23.94 -2.47 -2.02
CA GLY A 68 -25.12 -3.02 -1.37
C GLY A 68 -25.40 -4.50 -1.66
N ASP A 69 -24.59 -5.17 -2.51
CA ASP A 69 -24.89 -6.54 -2.97
C ASP A 69 -23.63 -7.34 -3.27
N THR A 70 -23.05 -7.92 -2.22
CA THR A 70 -21.83 -8.73 -2.33
C THR A 70 -22.09 -10.11 -3.02
N ALA A 71 -23.35 -10.52 -3.22
CA ALA A 71 -23.67 -11.74 -3.95
C ALA A 71 -23.33 -11.61 -5.45
N LYS A 72 -23.24 -10.38 -5.96
CA LYS A 72 -22.82 -10.07 -7.35
C LYS A 72 -21.30 -9.87 -7.48
N ALA A 73 -20.52 -10.42 -6.58
CA ALA A 73 -19.07 -10.33 -6.65
C ALA A 73 -18.51 -10.99 -7.90
N ARG A 74 -17.49 -10.36 -8.48
CA ARG A 74 -16.72 -10.93 -9.60
C ARG A 74 -15.26 -10.56 -9.51
N ALA A 75 -14.39 -11.42 -9.98
CA ALA A 75 -12.98 -11.08 -10.16
C ALA A 75 -12.83 -10.09 -11.32
N VAL A 76 -11.95 -9.11 -11.16
CA VAL A 76 -11.61 -8.12 -12.20
C VAL A 76 -10.19 -8.26 -12.70
N THR A 77 -9.41 -9.12 -12.08
CA THR A 77 -8.09 -9.53 -12.54
C THR A 77 -8.05 -11.05 -12.71
N ALA A 78 -7.11 -11.56 -13.48
CA ALA A 78 -7.03 -12.98 -13.83
C ALA A 78 -5.58 -13.48 -13.79
N ASP A 79 -4.86 -13.16 -12.70
CA ASP A 79 -3.52 -13.70 -12.50
C ASP A 79 -3.61 -15.21 -12.17
N LYS A 80 -2.68 -15.99 -12.76
CA LYS A 80 -2.66 -17.46 -12.63
C LYS A 80 -1.38 -17.98 -12.00
N ALA A 81 -0.50 -17.08 -11.56
CA ALA A 81 0.82 -17.47 -11.08
C ALA A 81 1.06 -17.07 -9.62
N ARG A 82 1.37 -15.81 -9.37
CA ARG A 82 1.81 -15.35 -8.04
C ARG A 82 0.74 -14.62 -7.25
N GLY A 83 -0.31 -14.20 -7.92
CA GLY A 83 -1.41 -13.44 -7.34
C GLY A 83 -1.10 -11.96 -7.15
N ILE A 84 -2.16 -11.20 -7.03
CA ILE A 84 -2.11 -9.76 -6.81
C ILE A 84 -2.20 -9.49 -5.32
N ARG A 85 -1.31 -8.66 -4.78
CA ARG A 85 -1.23 -8.32 -3.36
C ARG A 85 -1.58 -6.88 -3.08
N GLN A 86 -1.34 -6.00 -4.05
CA GLN A 86 -1.60 -4.56 -3.93
C GLN A 86 -2.45 -4.08 -5.09
N TYR A 87 -3.49 -3.32 -4.77
CA TYR A 87 -4.33 -2.65 -5.74
C TYR A 87 -4.80 -1.31 -5.17
N PHE A 88 -5.26 -0.43 -6.06
CA PHE A 88 -5.66 0.93 -5.74
C PHE A 88 -6.87 1.32 -6.57
N TRP A 89 -7.82 2.01 -5.95
CA TRP A 89 -8.86 2.68 -6.71
C TRP A 89 -8.28 3.96 -7.33
N SER A 90 -8.41 4.10 -8.64
CA SER A 90 -8.18 5.39 -9.26
C SER A 90 -9.40 6.30 -9.06
N HIS A 91 -9.23 7.60 -9.30
CA HIS A 91 -10.35 8.55 -9.37
C HIS A 91 -10.99 8.59 -10.78
N HIS A 92 -10.40 7.90 -11.76
CA HIS A 92 -11.00 7.72 -13.09
C HIS A 92 -12.15 6.72 -13.01
N PRO A 93 -13.32 7.03 -13.61
CA PRO A 93 -14.44 6.11 -13.62
C PRO A 93 -14.05 4.72 -14.15
N ASP A 94 -14.62 3.68 -13.52
CA ASP A 94 -14.46 2.28 -13.94
C ASP A 94 -12.99 1.81 -14.11
N THR A 95 -12.04 2.43 -13.40
CA THR A 95 -10.63 2.06 -13.50
C THR A 95 -10.05 1.73 -12.14
N LEU A 96 -9.48 0.53 -12.02
CA LEU A 96 -8.73 0.05 -10.87
C LEU A 96 -7.29 -0.19 -11.29
N LEU A 97 -6.35 0.07 -10.39
CA LEU A 97 -4.92 -0.14 -10.59
C LEU A 97 -4.43 -1.31 -9.74
N TYR A 98 -3.43 -2.03 -10.19
CA TYR A 98 -2.82 -3.10 -9.40
C TYR A 98 -1.34 -3.29 -9.75
N MET A 99 -0.59 -3.81 -8.77
CA MET A 99 0.83 -4.13 -8.95
C MET A 99 1.00 -5.63 -9.18
N ARG A 100 1.85 -6.00 -10.13
CA ARG A 100 2.21 -7.39 -10.43
C ARG A 100 3.65 -7.48 -10.92
N ASP A 101 4.38 -8.51 -10.47
CA ASP A 101 5.67 -8.92 -11.00
C ASP A 101 5.51 -10.08 -11.99
N THR A 102 6.56 -10.39 -12.74
CA THR A 102 6.56 -11.51 -13.68
C THR A 102 7.50 -12.59 -13.16
N GLY A 103 6.95 -13.76 -12.84
CA GLY A 103 7.75 -14.93 -12.46
C GLY A 103 8.54 -14.80 -11.15
N GLY A 104 8.31 -13.76 -10.35
CA GLY A 104 9.02 -13.53 -9.10
C GLY A 104 10.32 -12.75 -9.24
N ASP A 105 10.46 -11.99 -10.32
CA ASP A 105 11.62 -11.13 -10.59
C ASP A 105 11.64 -9.86 -9.74
N GLU A 106 10.55 -9.62 -8.95
CA GLU A 106 10.36 -8.45 -8.10
C GLU A 106 10.38 -7.10 -8.84
N ASN A 107 10.41 -7.13 -10.17
CA ASN A 107 10.17 -5.96 -11.00
C ASN A 107 8.67 -5.75 -11.14
N PHE A 108 8.09 -5.14 -10.12
CA PHE A 108 6.66 -4.87 -10.10
C PHE A 108 6.30 -3.81 -11.13
N HIS A 109 5.34 -4.14 -11.99
CA HIS A 109 4.73 -3.22 -12.92
C HIS A 109 3.39 -2.74 -12.41
N LEU A 110 3.02 -1.53 -12.78
CA LEU A 110 1.70 -0.97 -12.53
C LEU A 110 0.79 -1.27 -13.72
N TYR A 111 -0.33 -1.91 -13.42
CA TYR A 111 -1.38 -2.20 -14.41
C TYR A 111 -2.64 -1.39 -14.10
N SER A 112 -3.39 -1.04 -15.14
CA SER A 112 -4.78 -0.62 -15.01
C SER A 112 -5.71 -1.74 -15.50
N VAL A 113 -6.92 -1.83 -14.93
CA VAL A 113 -8.00 -2.65 -15.44
C VAL A 113 -9.26 -1.82 -15.57
N ASN A 114 -9.90 -1.89 -16.75
CA ASN A 114 -11.20 -1.29 -16.98
C ASN A 114 -12.29 -2.24 -16.46
N LEU A 115 -13.09 -1.77 -15.51
CA LEU A 115 -14.10 -2.61 -14.84
C LEU A 115 -15.29 -2.97 -15.73
N ALA A 116 -15.58 -2.18 -16.76
CA ALA A 116 -16.68 -2.46 -17.68
C ALA A 116 -16.28 -3.51 -18.73
N THR A 117 -15.04 -3.44 -19.26
CA THR A 117 -14.56 -4.34 -20.31
C THR A 117 -13.74 -5.52 -19.80
N GLY A 118 -13.14 -5.40 -18.61
CA GLY A 118 -12.15 -6.35 -18.07
C GLY A 118 -10.78 -6.25 -18.74
N GLU A 119 -10.56 -5.26 -19.60
CA GLU A 119 -9.29 -5.08 -20.30
C GLU A 119 -8.24 -4.52 -19.34
N SER A 120 -7.06 -5.16 -19.30
CA SER A 120 -5.91 -4.72 -18.51
C SER A 120 -4.82 -4.18 -19.41
N ARG A 121 -4.15 -3.11 -18.93
CA ARG A 121 -3.01 -2.49 -19.59
C ARG A 121 -1.84 -2.35 -18.63
N ASP A 122 -0.64 -2.68 -19.06
CA ASP A 122 0.59 -2.35 -18.37
C ASP A 122 0.95 -0.88 -18.60
N LEU A 123 0.99 -0.10 -17.52
CA LEU A 123 1.29 1.34 -17.55
C LEU A 123 2.79 1.62 -17.40
N SER A 124 3.60 0.61 -17.10
CA SER A 124 5.05 0.70 -16.87
C SER A 124 5.83 -0.32 -17.70
N ALA A 125 5.34 -0.67 -18.90
CA ALA A 125 5.90 -1.68 -19.82
C ALA A 125 7.24 -1.26 -20.44
N PHE A 126 8.26 -1.03 -19.61
CA PHE A 126 9.63 -0.73 -20.02
C PHE A 126 10.56 -1.85 -19.56
N PRO A 127 11.54 -2.28 -20.39
CA PRO A 127 12.45 -3.36 -20.03
C PRO A 127 13.20 -3.10 -18.72
N ASN A 128 13.26 -4.11 -17.85
CA ASN A 128 13.97 -4.07 -16.57
C ASN A 128 13.56 -2.92 -15.66
N THR A 129 12.29 -2.51 -15.74
CA THR A 129 11.74 -1.42 -14.94
C THR A 129 10.99 -1.97 -13.75
N ARG A 130 11.21 -1.37 -12.59
CA ARG A 130 10.35 -1.50 -11.42
C ARG A 130 9.55 -0.22 -11.28
N ALA A 131 8.23 -0.37 -11.16
CA ALA A 131 7.32 0.72 -10.88
C ALA A 131 7.01 0.81 -9.39
N GLN A 132 6.77 2.02 -8.90
CA GLN A 132 6.28 2.30 -7.55
C GLN A 132 5.12 3.28 -7.64
N MET A 133 4.01 2.98 -6.98
CA MET A 133 2.91 3.91 -6.85
C MET A 133 3.34 5.08 -5.96
N VAL A 134 3.22 6.31 -6.46
CA VAL A 134 3.57 7.51 -5.70
C VAL A 134 2.34 8.32 -5.32
N GLY A 135 1.36 8.49 -6.22
CA GLY A 135 0.19 9.28 -5.88
C GLY A 135 -0.98 9.12 -6.83
N LEU A 136 -2.16 9.26 -6.25
CA LEU A 136 -3.46 9.39 -6.90
C LEU A 136 -4.13 10.67 -6.41
N SER A 137 -4.86 11.35 -7.28
CA SER A 137 -5.53 12.59 -6.92
C SER A 137 -6.90 12.72 -7.57
N HIS A 138 -7.87 13.17 -6.78
CA HIS A 138 -9.20 13.53 -7.28
C HIS A 138 -9.18 14.78 -8.17
N LEU A 139 -8.12 15.61 -8.07
CA LEU A 139 -7.91 16.77 -8.95
C LEU A 139 -7.39 16.35 -10.33
N HIS A 140 -6.75 15.18 -10.42
CA HIS A 140 -6.19 14.61 -11.64
C HIS A 140 -6.70 13.18 -11.87
N PRO A 141 -8.03 12.98 -12.03
CA PRO A 141 -8.63 11.64 -12.07
C PRO A 141 -8.15 10.79 -13.24
N GLY A 142 -7.71 11.40 -14.34
CA GLY A 142 -7.20 10.72 -15.53
C GLY A 142 -5.73 10.34 -15.47
N SER A 143 -5.03 10.60 -14.36
CA SER A 143 -3.58 10.37 -14.26
C SER A 143 -3.19 9.74 -12.93
N VAL A 144 -2.00 9.13 -12.92
CA VAL A 144 -1.36 8.57 -11.73
C VAL A 144 0.11 8.96 -11.70
N LEU A 145 0.65 9.23 -10.52
CA LEU A 145 2.09 9.42 -10.33
C LEU A 145 2.77 8.08 -10.03
N VAL A 146 3.80 7.78 -10.81
CA VAL A 146 4.55 6.52 -10.74
C VAL A 146 6.04 6.80 -10.73
N GLY A 147 6.74 6.24 -9.77
CA GLY A 147 8.20 6.15 -9.79
C GLY A 147 8.63 5.01 -10.69
N MET A 148 9.56 5.23 -11.62
CA MET A 148 10.12 4.19 -12.50
C MET A 148 11.65 4.29 -12.54
N ASN A 149 12.33 3.16 -12.46
CA ASN A 149 13.79 3.08 -12.44
C ASN A 149 14.40 2.70 -13.81
N ASP A 150 13.69 2.98 -14.90
CA ASP A 150 14.09 2.63 -16.27
C ASP A 150 15.34 3.36 -16.76
N ARG A 151 15.65 4.54 -16.21
CA ARG A 151 16.87 5.28 -16.51
C ARG A 151 18.07 4.82 -15.67
N ASP A 152 17.84 4.55 -14.40
CA ASP A 152 18.86 4.17 -13.41
C ASP A 152 18.31 3.03 -12.55
N PRO A 153 18.92 1.84 -12.54
CA PRO A 153 18.38 0.68 -11.82
C PRO A 153 18.19 0.89 -10.31
N LYS A 154 18.87 1.87 -9.72
CA LYS A 154 18.81 2.15 -8.28
C LYS A 154 17.77 3.21 -7.92
N TRP A 155 17.50 4.15 -8.83
CA TRP A 155 16.74 5.35 -8.49
C TRP A 155 15.57 5.55 -9.43
N HIS A 156 14.42 5.82 -8.83
CA HIS A 156 13.17 6.02 -9.55
C HIS A 156 13.01 7.49 -9.93
N ASP A 157 12.86 7.75 -11.23
CA ASP A 157 12.37 9.04 -11.72
C ASP A 157 10.85 9.08 -11.55
N LEU A 158 10.27 10.24 -11.31
CA LEU A 158 8.84 10.42 -11.13
C LEU A 158 8.16 10.79 -12.45
N TYR A 159 7.15 10.02 -12.82
CA TYR A 159 6.34 10.24 -14.01
C TYR A 159 4.86 10.42 -13.66
N SER A 160 4.19 11.28 -14.41
CA SER A 160 2.73 11.28 -14.53
C SER A 160 2.35 10.38 -15.70
N VAL A 161 1.48 9.40 -15.46
CA VAL A 161 1.01 8.46 -16.48
C VAL A 161 -0.48 8.70 -16.71
N ASP A 162 -0.85 8.95 -17.96
CA ASP A 162 -2.25 9.08 -18.39
C ASP A 162 -2.91 7.69 -18.43
N LEU A 163 -4.02 7.53 -17.74
CA LEU A 163 -4.70 6.23 -17.58
C LEU A 163 -5.39 5.75 -18.86
N ALA A 164 -5.81 6.67 -19.73
CA ALA A 164 -6.50 6.33 -20.98
C ALA A 164 -5.52 5.86 -22.06
N THR A 165 -4.38 6.55 -22.18
CA THR A 165 -3.41 6.31 -23.26
C THR A 165 -2.19 5.47 -22.80
N GLY A 166 -1.85 5.49 -21.51
CA GLY A 166 -0.61 4.94 -20.96
C GLY A 166 0.61 5.84 -21.24
N GLN A 167 0.40 7.03 -21.81
CA GLN A 167 1.49 7.96 -22.08
C GLN A 167 2.04 8.54 -20.79
N ARG A 168 3.38 8.54 -20.66
CA ARG A 168 4.06 9.09 -19.49
C ARG A 168 4.70 10.46 -19.80
N THR A 169 4.68 11.32 -18.79
CA THR A 169 5.36 12.62 -18.79
C THR A 169 6.27 12.68 -17.57
N LEU A 170 7.55 13.04 -17.75
CA LEU A 170 8.50 13.20 -16.66
C LEU A 170 8.08 14.39 -15.78
N VAL A 171 7.93 14.16 -14.49
CA VAL A 171 7.62 15.16 -13.46
C VAL A 171 8.90 15.59 -12.74
N GLU A 172 9.69 14.61 -12.28
CA GLU A 172 10.94 14.87 -11.57
C GLU A 172 11.99 13.81 -11.94
N LYS A 173 13.19 14.26 -12.29
CA LYS A 173 14.32 13.39 -12.55
C LYS A 173 15.13 13.19 -11.26
N ASN A 174 15.24 11.95 -10.80
CA ASN A 174 15.98 11.64 -9.59
C ASN A 174 17.50 11.66 -9.83
N THR A 175 18.12 12.81 -9.61
CA THR A 175 19.58 12.98 -9.68
C THR A 175 20.23 13.09 -8.31
N LEU A 176 19.44 13.12 -7.24
CA LEU A 176 19.89 13.32 -5.87
C LEU A 176 19.73 12.06 -4.99
N GLU A 177 19.37 10.94 -5.61
CA GLU A 177 19.23 9.64 -4.91
C GLU A 177 18.11 9.65 -3.86
N PHE A 178 16.98 10.23 -4.21
CA PHE A 178 15.80 10.19 -3.36
C PHE A 178 15.21 8.77 -3.31
N ALA A 179 14.86 8.34 -2.10
CA ALA A 179 14.17 7.07 -1.87
C ALA A 179 12.67 7.19 -2.16
N GLU A 180 12.07 8.35 -1.81
CA GLU A 180 10.64 8.59 -1.96
C GLU A 180 10.37 10.05 -2.30
N TYR A 181 9.24 10.28 -2.98
CA TYR A 181 8.68 11.61 -3.23
C TYR A 181 7.39 11.78 -2.45
N ILE A 182 7.23 12.94 -1.79
CA ILE A 182 6.01 13.34 -1.12
C ILE A 182 5.35 14.44 -1.95
N VAL A 183 4.18 14.12 -2.49
CA VAL A 183 3.46 14.95 -3.45
C VAL A 183 2.18 15.51 -2.83
N ASP A 184 1.73 16.66 -3.32
CA ASP A 184 0.42 17.20 -2.97
C ASP A 184 -0.68 16.73 -3.96
N PRO A 185 -1.96 17.03 -3.69
CA PRO A 185 -3.04 16.67 -4.60
C PRO A 185 -2.96 17.29 -6.00
N ASP A 186 -2.20 18.37 -6.20
CA ASP A 186 -1.90 18.96 -7.52
C ASP A 186 -0.76 18.26 -8.26
N PHE A 187 -0.28 17.11 -7.73
CA PHE A 187 0.86 16.37 -8.27
C PHE A 187 2.19 17.12 -8.24
N LYS A 188 2.29 18.15 -7.40
CA LYS A 188 3.55 18.84 -7.17
C LYS A 188 4.39 18.10 -6.15
N VAL A 189 5.65 17.90 -6.47
CA VAL A 189 6.63 17.38 -5.50
C VAL A 189 6.89 18.45 -4.46
N ARG A 190 6.51 18.17 -3.21
CA ARG A 190 6.65 19.08 -2.09
C ARG A 190 7.85 18.75 -1.21
N MET A 191 8.18 17.47 -1.12
CA MET A 191 9.33 16.96 -0.39
C MET A 191 9.82 15.67 -1.04
N ALA A 192 11.01 15.27 -0.66
CA ALA A 192 11.58 13.97 -0.95
C ALA A 192 12.35 13.47 0.26
N SER A 193 12.39 12.14 0.45
CA SER A 193 13.23 11.53 1.48
C SER A 193 14.50 10.96 0.85
N LYS A 194 15.62 11.08 1.55
CA LYS A 194 16.90 10.50 1.17
C LYS A 194 17.43 9.64 2.32
N SER A 195 17.72 8.37 2.03
CA SER A 195 18.27 7.47 3.05
C SER A 195 19.69 7.86 3.46
N ARG A 196 19.98 7.75 4.73
CA ARG A 196 21.29 8.00 5.34
C ARG A 196 22.01 6.68 5.62
N ALA A 197 23.33 6.75 5.69
CA ALA A 197 24.17 5.58 5.98
C ALA A 197 23.95 5.00 7.39
N ASP A 198 23.45 5.81 8.34
CA ASP A 198 23.12 5.39 9.70
C ASP A 198 21.72 4.72 9.80
N GLY A 199 20.98 4.62 8.68
CA GLY A 199 19.64 4.06 8.61
C GLY A 199 18.53 5.07 8.90
N GLY A 200 18.84 6.32 9.17
CA GLY A 200 17.89 7.43 9.22
C GLY A 200 17.56 7.97 7.81
N SER A 201 16.80 9.04 7.75
CA SER A 201 16.44 9.72 6.49
C SER A 201 16.51 11.23 6.62
N ASP A 202 16.99 11.90 5.58
CA ASP A 202 16.88 13.34 5.42
C ASP A 202 15.58 13.66 4.64
N LEU A 203 14.85 14.66 5.10
CA LEU A 203 13.71 15.22 4.38
C LEU A 203 14.12 16.52 3.71
N LEU A 204 13.96 16.55 2.39
CA LEU A 204 14.34 17.71 1.57
C LEU A 204 13.10 18.29 0.88
N ALA A 205 13.09 19.60 0.68
CA ALA A 205 12.06 20.31 -0.08
C ALA A 205 12.69 21.15 -1.21
N PRO A 206 12.00 21.32 -2.36
CA PRO A 206 12.44 22.24 -3.41
C PRO A 206 12.58 23.66 -2.86
N ASP A 207 13.66 24.37 -3.23
CA ASP A 207 13.92 25.75 -2.80
C ASP A 207 13.26 26.80 -3.68
N GLY A 208 12.55 26.37 -4.74
CA GLY A 208 11.93 27.24 -5.74
C GLY A 208 12.91 27.86 -6.73
N LYS A 209 14.21 27.53 -6.67
CA LYS A 209 15.28 28.02 -7.56
C LYS A 209 15.94 26.90 -8.36
N GLY A 210 15.35 25.71 -8.34
CA GLY A 210 15.88 24.53 -9.04
C GLY A 210 16.83 23.68 -8.19
N SER A 211 16.96 23.97 -6.88
CA SER A 211 17.73 23.19 -5.93
C SER A 211 16.85 22.64 -4.79
N TRP A 212 17.44 21.80 -3.96
CA TRP A 212 16.77 21.19 -2.82
C TRP A 212 17.46 21.63 -1.53
N LYS A 213 16.68 21.84 -0.49
CA LYS A 213 17.16 22.15 0.86
C LYS A 213 16.66 21.13 1.85
N MET A 214 17.48 20.73 2.80
CA MET A 214 17.07 19.93 3.93
C MET A 214 16.11 20.74 4.81
N VAL A 215 15.01 20.15 5.19
CA VAL A 215 13.96 20.78 6.03
C VAL A 215 13.77 20.05 7.35
N ASP A 216 14.08 18.74 7.38
CA ASP A 216 13.99 17.94 8.60
C ASP A 216 14.81 16.66 8.45
N GLU A 217 14.97 15.90 9.54
CA GLU A 217 15.60 14.59 9.55
C GLU A 217 14.79 13.60 10.40
N ILE A 218 14.84 12.33 10.02
CA ILE A 218 14.28 11.23 10.78
C ILE A 218 15.45 10.39 11.28
N PRO A 219 15.75 10.39 12.61
CA PRO A 219 16.81 9.57 13.18
C PRO A 219 16.53 8.08 12.98
N PHE A 220 17.58 7.25 12.96
CA PHE A 220 17.45 5.80 12.87
C PHE A 220 16.50 5.22 13.92
N ALA A 221 16.55 5.73 15.16
CA ALA A 221 15.69 5.27 16.26
C ALA A 221 14.19 5.42 15.95
N ASP A 222 13.82 6.40 15.12
CA ASP A 222 12.44 6.71 14.76
C ASP A 222 12.06 6.24 13.35
N SER A 223 12.99 5.65 12.60
CA SER A 223 12.85 5.33 11.18
C SER A 223 11.71 4.35 10.86
N LEU A 224 11.29 3.52 11.82
CA LEU A 224 10.18 2.58 11.67
C LEU A 224 8.81 3.16 12.05
N THR A 225 8.79 4.30 12.72
CA THR A 225 7.58 4.85 13.35
C THR A 225 7.24 6.26 12.88
N THR A 226 8.22 6.96 12.30
CA THR A 226 8.07 8.34 11.84
C THR A 226 8.24 8.41 10.33
N PHE A 227 7.22 8.88 9.64
CA PHE A 227 7.25 9.10 8.18
C PHE A 227 6.21 10.12 7.77
N PRO A 228 6.46 10.86 6.67
CA PRO A 228 5.45 11.71 6.03
C PRO A 228 4.32 10.83 5.48
N ASN A 229 3.08 11.15 5.85
CA ASN A 229 1.92 10.36 5.45
C ASN A 229 1.21 10.94 4.21
N GLY A 230 1.44 12.21 3.90
CA GLY A 230 0.88 12.89 2.75
C GLY A 230 0.27 14.25 3.08
N TYR A 231 -0.07 14.99 2.06
CA TYR A 231 -0.71 16.30 2.18
C TYR A 231 -2.23 16.17 2.29
N THR A 232 -2.84 17.10 3.04
CA THR A 232 -4.30 17.24 3.08
C THR A 232 -4.86 17.54 1.69
N SER A 233 -6.16 17.34 1.51
CA SER A 233 -6.87 17.63 0.24
C SER A 233 -6.71 19.08 -0.23
N ALA A 234 -6.48 20.01 0.70
CA ALA A 234 -6.18 21.42 0.39
C ALA A 234 -4.71 21.65 -0.02
N GLY A 235 -3.83 20.65 0.07
CA GLY A 235 -2.43 20.71 -0.33
C GLY A 235 -1.53 21.60 0.54
N ASN A 236 -2.01 22.09 1.67
CA ASN A 236 -1.32 23.08 2.51
C ASN A 236 -0.78 22.53 3.84
N THR A 237 -1.18 21.33 4.23
CA THR A 237 -0.78 20.71 5.50
C THR A 237 -0.26 19.31 5.25
N LEU A 238 0.96 19.03 5.69
CA LEU A 238 1.54 17.70 5.71
C LEU A 238 1.10 16.98 6.98
N SER A 239 0.55 15.79 6.84
CA SER A 239 0.36 14.88 7.97
C SER A 239 1.56 13.94 8.07
N CYS A 240 2.06 13.75 9.29
CA CYS A 240 3.13 12.80 9.58
C CYS A 240 2.63 11.77 10.59
N ALA A 241 3.00 10.50 10.41
CA ALA A 241 2.97 9.55 11.49
C ALA A 241 4.25 9.76 12.32
N ALA A 242 4.11 9.83 13.63
CA ALA A 242 5.23 9.88 14.56
C ALA A 242 4.82 9.17 15.85
N LEU A 243 5.63 8.25 16.32
CA LEU A 243 5.55 7.72 17.68
C LEU A 243 6.55 8.51 18.52
N ASP A 244 6.05 9.36 19.41
CA ASP A 244 6.89 10.09 20.35
C ASP A 244 7.38 9.11 21.43
N THR A 245 8.57 8.56 21.23
CA THR A 245 9.24 7.68 22.22
C THR A 245 9.70 8.43 23.45
N ALA A 246 9.70 9.76 23.44
CA ALA A 246 10.10 10.59 24.59
C ALA A 246 9.06 10.63 25.73
N ARG A 247 7.85 10.12 25.52
CA ARG A 247 6.78 10.06 26.53
C ARG A 247 6.62 8.70 27.24
N ALA A 248 7.47 7.72 26.93
CA ALA A 248 7.42 6.37 27.52
C ALA A 248 8.48 6.15 28.62
N ALA A 249 9.00 7.22 29.23
CA ALA A 249 9.94 7.14 30.36
C ALA A 249 9.30 7.69 31.64
#